data_13233047422f9ff473a38fc7a44dc42d
#
_entry.id   13233047422f9ff473a38fc7a44dc42d
#
_cell.length_a   1.000
_cell.length_b   1.000
_cell.length_c   1.000
_cell.angle_alpha   90.00
_cell.angle_beta   90.00
_cell.angle_gamma   90.00
#
_symmetry.space_group_name_H-M   'P 1'
#
loop_
_entity.id
_entity.type
_entity.pdbx_description
1 polymer ?
#
loop_
_entity_poly.entity_id
_entity_poly.type
_entity_poly.pdbx_seq_one_letter_code
_entity_poly.pdbx_strand_id
1 'polypeptide(L)'
;MKKIKLLLIALLVMVSSTMLKAQDNMSFEQMIPVRVLMPVNNDVKGDALTVLYNRVNQAVSLNGLGSSVNENRFIIVTSVTILSKSVTTSVPPQYMAEVEVAFYFVDNVKKIILSQETITKKGMDNNDNKAIAKAIKSIQARDPKFKKLINIGKKRALEYYATIENLESTEENKNEPDVTWVILKDE
;
A
#
# COMPACT_ATOMS: atom_id res chain seq x y z
N MET A 1 35.75 -18.04 42.57
CA MET A 1 34.32 -17.71 42.46
C MET A 1 34.02 -16.24 42.14
N LYS A 2 34.69 -15.24 42.75
CA LYS A 2 34.48 -13.81 42.44
C LYS A 2 34.75 -13.43 40.96
N LYS A 3 35.85 -13.96 40.36
CA LYS A 3 36.19 -13.66 38.94
C LYS A 3 35.17 -14.21 37.93
N ILE A 4 34.54 -15.36 38.18
CA ILE A 4 33.50 -15.95 37.30
C ILE A 4 32.23 -15.13 37.37
N LYS A 5 31.84 -14.62 38.55
CA LYS A 5 30.66 -13.73 38.69
C LYS A 5 30.85 -12.40 37.91
N LEU A 6 32.07 -11.85 37.96
CA LEU A 6 32.38 -10.60 37.24
C LEU A 6 32.32 -10.81 35.72
N LEU A 7 32.80 -11.95 35.22
CA LEU A 7 32.77 -12.30 33.80
C LEU A 7 31.34 -12.54 33.27
N LEU A 8 30.48 -13.15 34.11
CA LEU A 8 29.04 -13.32 33.81
C LEU A 8 28.29 -12.00 33.75
N ILE A 9 28.61 -11.04 34.64
CA ILE A 9 27.99 -9.70 34.64
C ILE A 9 28.44 -8.91 33.39
N ALA A 10 29.73 -8.98 33.03
CA ALA A 10 30.20 -8.33 31.82
C ALA A 10 29.59 -8.89 30.53
N LEU A 11 29.36 -10.21 30.47
CA LEU A 11 28.67 -10.86 29.35
C LEU A 11 27.20 -10.43 29.26
N LEU A 12 26.51 -10.30 30.40
CA LEU A 12 25.10 -9.87 30.46
C LEU A 12 24.94 -8.42 29.99
N VAL A 13 25.88 -7.54 30.29
CA VAL A 13 25.87 -6.13 29.85
C VAL A 13 26.14 -6.00 28.35
N MET A 14 27.01 -6.87 27.79
CA MET A 14 27.25 -6.87 26.33
C MET A 14 26.03 -7.35 25.52
N VAL A 15 25.24 -8.30 26.04
CA VAL A 15 24.04 -8.78 25.35
C VAL A 15 22.91 -7.74 25.39
N SER A 16 22.80 -6.96 26.47
CA SER A 16 21.77 -5.91 26.57
C SER A 16 22.02 -4.71 25.66
N SER A 17 23.28 -4.40 25.32
CA SER A 17 23.60 -3.27 24.45
C SER A 17 23.32 -3.54 22.95
N THR A 18 23.20 -4.79 22.54
CA THR A 18 22.84 -5.14 21.15
C THR A 18 21.33 -5.12 20.90
N MET A 19 20.51 -5.26 21.94
CA MET A 19 19.06 -5.23 21.81
C MET A 19 18.48 -3.80 21.66
N LEU A 20 19.20 -2.77 22.12
CA LEU A 20 18.70 -1.38 22.02
C LEU A 20 18.80 -0.79 20.60
N LYS A 21 19.62 -1.34 19.72
CA LYS A 21 19.75 -0.83 18.34
C LYS A 21 18.74 -1.41 17.35
N ALA A 22 17.93 -2.37 17.77
CA ALA A 22 16.94 -3.00 16.91
C ALA A 22 15.57 -2.29 16.89
N GLN A 23 15.36 -1.28 17.73
CA GLN A 23 14.06 -0.62 17.87
C GLN A 23 13.92 0.72 17.13
N ASP A 24 15.01 1.32 16.61
CA ASP A 24 14.95 2.67 16.02
C ASP A 24 14.87 2.72 14.49
N ASN A 25 14.71 1.58 13.81
CA ASN A 25 14.52 1.57 12.36
C ASN A 25 13.13 1.03 11.96
N MET A 26 12.06 1.53 12.56
CA MET A 26 10.80 1.57 11.85
C MET A 26 10.96 2.59 10.72
N SER A 27 11.35 2.12 9.55
CA SER A 27 11.52 3.01 8.40
C SER A 27 10.17 3.69 8.13
N PHE A 28 10.20 4.99 7.89
CA PHE A 28 9.05 5.83 7.50
C PHE A 28 8.22 5.16 6.38
N GLU A 29 8.82 4.27 5.60
CA GLU A 29 8.16 3.43 4.59
C GLU A 29 7.04 2.54 5.12
N GLN A 30 7.08 2.15 6.40
CA GLN A 30 6.04 1.30 7.03
C GLN A 30 4.84 2.12 7.55
N MET A 31 4.92 3.45 7.52
CA MET A 31 3.92 4.33 8.10
C MET A 31 2.95 4.96 7.10
N ILE A 32 3.01 4.65 5.80
CA ILE A 32 2.07 5.22 4.84
C ILE A 32 0.71 4.52 5.01
N PRO A 33 -0.28 5.20 5.62
CA PRO A 33 -1.61 4.63 5.76
C PRO A 33 -2.30 4.67 4.40
N VAL A 34 -2.90 3.55 4.01
CA VAL A 34 -3.61 3.40 2.74
C VAL A 34 -5.02 2.89 2.98
N ARG A 35 -6.00 3.56 2.42
CA ARG A 35 -7.38 3.10 2.42
C ARG A 35 -7.70 2.35 1.12
N VAL A 36 -8.24 1.15 1.23
CA VAL A 36 -8.79 0.42 0.10
C VAL A 36 -10.26 0.82 -0.05
N LEU A 37 -10.66 1.25 -1.25
CA LEU A 37 -12.06 1.51 -1.55
C LEU A 37 -12.74 0.23 -2.04
N MET A 38 -14.00 0.04 -1.65
CA MET A 38 -14.83 -1.05 -2.13
C MET A 38 -15.02 -0.90 -3.64
N PRO A 39 -14.69 -1.92 -4.46
CA PRO A 39 -14.93 -1.86 -5.89
C PRO A 39 -16.44 -1.79 -6.17
N VAL A 40 -16.82 -0.97 -7.15
CA VAL A 40 -18.21 -0.82 -7.60
C VAL A 40 -18.29 -1.23 -9.06
N ASN A 41 -19.18 -2.16 -9.36
CA ASN A 41 -19.50 -2.55 -10.72
C ASN A 41 -20.95 -3.09 -10.77
N ASN A 42 -21.78 -2.55 -11.66
CA ASN A 42 -23.19 -2.92 -11.75
C ASN A 42 -23.42 -4.29 -12.40
N ASP A 43 -22.46 -4.77 -13.19
CA ASP A 43 -22.54 -6.06 -13.92
C ASP A 43 -22.04 -7.25 -13.09
N VAL A 44 -21.41 -6.97 -11.93
CA VAL A 44 -20.81 -7.99 -11.06
C VAL A 44 -21.57 -8.06 -9.74
N LYS A 45 -22.08 -9.25 -9.42
CA LYS A 45 -22.86 -9.44 -8.19
C LYS A 45 -21.97 -9.51 -6.92
N GLY A 46 -22.53 -8.91 -5.86
CA GLY A 46 -21.90 -8.44 -4.62
C GLY A 46 -20.85 -9.30 -3.93
N ASP A 47 -21.01 -10.64 -3.84
CA ASP A 47 -20.06 -11.50 -3.14
C ASP A 47 -18.66 -11.55 -3.80
N ALA A 48 -18.59 -11.48 -5.13
CA ALA A 48 -17.33 -11.46 -5.86
C ALA A 48 -16.53 -10.17 -5.62
N LEU A 49 -17.23 -9.02 -5.57
CA LEU A 49 -16.60 -7.73 -5.24
C LEU A 49 -16.10 -7.68 -3.80
N THR A 50 -16.86 -8.27 -2.86
CA THR A 50 -16.43 -8.39 -1.45
C THR A 50 -15.16 -9.24 -1.33
N VAL A 51 -15.09 -10.37 -2.04
CA VAL A 51 -13.87 -11.19 -2.07
C VAL A 51 -12.70 -10.42 -2.67
N LEU A 52 -12.92 -9.69 -3.76
CA LEU A 52 -11.89 -8.84 -4.37
C LEU A 52 -11.38 -7.77 -3.38
N TYR A 53 -12.28 -7.05 -2.74
CA TYR A 53 -11.95 -6.07 -1.70
C TYR A 53 -11.07 -6.68 -0.60
N ASN A 54 -11.45 -7.85 -0.07
CA ASN A 54 -10.68 -8.54 0.96
C ASN A 54 -9.29 -8.97 0.45
N ARG A 55 -9.17 -9.38 -0.83
CA ARG A 55 -7.88 -9.72 -1.44
C ARG A 55 -6.97 -8.51 -1.58
N VAL A 56 -7.51 -7.35 -1.96
CA VAL A 56 -6.76 -6.09 -2.05
C VAL A 56 -6.28 -5.66 -0.66
N ASN A 57 -7.14 -5.68 0.37
CA ASN A 57 -6.73 -5.39 1.74
C ASN A 57 -5.63 -6.33 2.24
N GLN A 58 -5.76 -7.63 1.94
CA GLN A 58 -4.73 -8.61 2.27
C GLN A 58 -3.41 -8.31 1.54
N ALA A 59 -3.47 -7.91 0.26
CA ALA A 59 -2.28 -7.54 -0.52
C ALA A 59 -1.60 -6.30 0.07
N VAL A 60 -2.36 -5.29 0.49
CA VAL A 60 -1.87 -4.08 1.18
C VAL A 60 -1.10 -4.47 2.44
N SER A 61 -1.69 -5.28 3.32
CA SER A 61 -1.07 -5.75 4.56
C SER A 61 0.17 -6.61 4.31
N LEU A 62 0.15 -7.51 3.33
CA LEU A 62 1.28 -8.37 2.98
C LEU A 62 2.50 -7.59 2.44
N ASN A 63 2.28 -6.37 1.92
CA ASN A 63 3.33 -5.50 1.42
C ASN A 63 3.70 -4.37 2.40
N GLY A 64 3.36 -4.51 3.67
CA GLY A 64 3.80 -3.64 4.76
C GLY A 64 3.15 -2.26 4.78
N LEU A 65 1.96 -2.10 4.16
CA LEU A 65 1.17 -0.90 4.31
C LEU A 65 0.10 -1.09 5.40
N GLY A 66 -0.07 -0.09 6.25
CA GLY A 66 -1.19 -0.05 7.19
C GLY A 66 -2.51 0.17 6.45
N SER A 67 -3.50 -0.71 6.66
CA SER A 67 -4.87 -0.42 6.23
C SER A 67 -5.51 0.53 7.24
N SER A 68 -5.84 1.75 6.82
CA SER A 68 -6.52 2.73 7.66
C SER A 68 -7.88 3.07 7.06
N VAL A 69 -8.92 3.00 7.90
CA VAL A 69 -10.30 3.38 7.51
C VAL A 69 -10.46 4.90 7.52
N ASN A 70 -9.66 5.60 8.31
CA ASN A 70 -9.80 7.04 8.54
C ASN A 70 -8.92 7.88 7.61
N GLU A 71 -7.92 7.28 6.95
CA GLU A 71 -7.06 7.98 6.02
C GLU A 71 -7.71 8.09 4.65
N ASN A 72 -7.68 9.31 4.10
CA ASN A 72 -8.28 9.60 2.80
C ASN A 72 -7.25 10.08 1.77
N ARG A 73 -5.98 10.24 2.16
CA ARG A 73 -4.96 10.74 1.25
C ARG A 73 -4.55 9.70 0.24
N PHE A 74 -4.00 8.57 0.71
CA PHE A 74 -3.62 7.49 -0.19
C PHE A 74 -4.70 6.43 -0.21
N ILE A 75 -5.21 6.17 -1.41
CA ILE A 75 -6.28 5.21 -1.62
C ILE A 75 -5.91 4.20 -2.70
N ILE A 76 -6.40 2.97 -2.56
CA ILE A 76 -6.41 2.01 -3.65
C ILE A 76 -7.82 1.90 -4.18
N VAL A 77 -7.96 2.21 -5.48
CA VAL A 77 -9.21 2.10 -6.24
C VAL A 77 -9.11 0.87 -7.13
N THR A 78 -10.20 0.14 -7.24
CA THR A 78 -10.29 -1.06 -8.08
C THR A 78 -11.42 -0.89 -9.08
N SER A 79 -11.12 -1.10 -10.37
CA SER A 79 -12.09 -1.14 -11.47
C SER A 79 -12.14 -2.54 -12.07
N VAL A 80 -13.35 -3.02 -12.33
CA VAL A 80 -13.61 -4.35 -12.92
C VAL A 80 -14.24 -4.17 -14.28
N THR A 81 -13.69 -4.81 -15.31
CA THR A 81 -14.20 -4.77 -16.69
C THR A 81 -14.36 -6.20 -17.21
N ILE A 82 -15.51 -6.51 -17.79
CA ILE A 82 -15.74 -7.78 -18.45
C ILE A 82 -15.31 -7.63 -19.90
N LEU A 83 -14.22 -8.32 -20.28
CA LEU A 83 -13.63 -8.22 -21.61
C LEU A 83 -14.39 -9.09 -22.64
N SER A 84 -14.78 -10.28 -22.24
CA SER A 84 -15.48 -11.21 -23.13
C SER A 84 -16.36 -12.21 -22.37
N LYS A 85 -17.39 -12.70 -23.04
CA LYS A 85 -18.24 -13.80 -22.62
C LYS A 85 -18.42 -14.76 -23.77
N SER A 86 -18.37 -16.05 -23.50
CA SER A 86 -18.63 -17.09 -24.49
C SER A 86 -19.26 -18.32 -23.84
N VAL A 87 -19.90 -19.16 -24.68
CA VAL A 87 -20.50 -20.42 -24.25
C VAL A 87 -19.87 -21.55 -25.04
N THR A 88 -19.51 -22.64 -24.37
CA THR A 88 -18.96 -23.81 -25.02
C THR A 88 -20.05 -24.63 -25.70
N THR A 89 -19.69 -25.38 -26.72
CA THR A 89 -20.58 -26.35 -27.40
C THR A 89 -20.71 -27.68 -26.65
N SER A 90 -20.14 -27.82 -25.47
CA SER A 90 -20.22 -29.03 -24.64
C SER A 90 -21.63 -29.26 -24.11
N VAL A 91 -21.91 -30.51 -23.71
CA VAL A 91 -23.19 -30.89 -23.06
C VAL A 91 -22.87 -31.42 -21.66
N PRO A 92 -23.28 -30.72 -20.60
CA PRO A 92 -23.98 -29.43 -20.56
C PRO A 92 -23.07 -28.23 -20.96
N PRO A 93 -23.67 -27.16 -21.51
CA PRO A 93 -22.89 -25.98 -21.92
C PRO A 93 -22.21 -25.31 -20.73
N GLN A 94 -20.99 -24.82 -20.93
CA GLN A 94 -20.21 -24.08 -19.97
C GLN A 94 -20.10 -22.61 -20.42
N TYR A 95 -20.26 -21.69 -19.50
CA TYR A 95 -20.07 -20.25 -19.72
C TYR A 95 -18.64 -19.86 -19.34
N MET A 96 -17.97 -19.15 -20.23
CA MET A 96 -16.64 -18.57 -19.99
C MET A 96 -16.75 -17.06 -19.93
N ALA A 97 -16.07 -16.46 -18.96
CA ALA A 97 -15.89 -15.02 -18.88
C ALA A 97 -14.41 -14.67 -18.72
N GLU A 98 -13.98 -13.65 -19.44
CA GLU A 98 -12.67 -13.02 -19.26
C GLU A 98 -12.88 -11.66 -18.60
N VAL A 99 -12.23 -11.45 -17.46
CA VAL A 99 -12.40 -10.26 -16.64
C VAL A 99 -11.04 -9.61 -16.43
N GLU A 100 -10.99 -8.31 -16.66
CA GLU A 100 -9.87 -7.45 -16.34
C GLU A 100 -10.17 -6.69 -15.04
N VAL A 101 -9.21 -6.67 -14.13
CA VAL A 101 -9.29 -5.89 -12.89
C VAL A 101 -8.10 -4.95 -12.85
N ALA A 102 -8.37 -3.66 -12.94
CA ALA A 102 -7.38 -2.60 -12.83
C ALA A 102 -7.33 -2.07 -11.41
N PHE A 103 -6.13 -1.90 -10.88
CA PHE A 103 -5.83 -1.39 -9.55
C PHE A 103 -5.05 -0.09 -9.68
N TYR A 104 -5.47 0.93 -8.95
CA TYR A 104 -4.88 2.25 -8.96
C TYR A 104 -4.47 2.63 -7.54
N PHE A 105 -3.21 2.96 -7.34
CA PHE A 105 -2.75 3.61 -6.12
C PHE A 105 -2.75 5.12 -6.35
N VAL A 106 -3.58 5.85 -5.61
CA VAL A 106 -3.94 7.24 -5.90
C VAL A 106 -3.61 8.13 -4.70
N ASP A 107 -3.02 9.29 -4.94
CA ASP A 107 -3.05 10.42 -4.02
C ASP A 107 -4.38 11.17 -4.23
N ASN A 108 -5.33 10.96 -3.32
CA ASN A 108 -6.67 11.52 -3.42
C ASN A 108 -6.71 13.04 -3.16
N VAL A 109 -5.71 13.60 -2.49
CA VAL A 109 -5.59 15.05 -2.26
C VAL A 109 -5.13 15.73 -3.53
N LYS A 110 -4.07 15.23 -4.16
CA LYS A 110 -3.55 15.76 -5.44
C LYS A 110 -4.31 15.28 -6.66
N LYS A 111 -5.21 14.29 -6.53
CA LYS A 111 -5.96 13.69 -7.65
C LYS A 111 -5.05 13.08 -8.72
N ILE A 112 -3.93 12.49 -8.33
CA ILE A 112 -2.99 11.85 -9.23
C ILE A 112 -2.87 10.35 -8.98
N ILE A 113 -2.66 9.59 -10.05
CA ILE A 113 -2.38 8.15 -9.99
C ILE A 113 -0.88 7.97 -9.75
N LEU A 114 -0.50 7.43 -8.60
CA LEU A 114 0.89 7.14 -8.26
C LEU A 114 1.39 5.87 -8.93
N SER A 115 0.54 4.85 -9.04
CA SER A 115 0.85 3.62 -9.78
C SER A 115 -0.43 2.92 -10.21
N GLN A 116 -0.32 2.08 -11.25
CA GLN A 116 -1.42 1.24 -11.72
C GLN A 116 -0.89 -0.12 -12.16
N GLU A 117 -1.71 -1.14 -12.00
CA GLU A 117 -1.49 -2.50 -12.51
C GLU A 117 -2.83 -3.13 -12.87
N THR A 118 -2.78 -4.07 -13.82
CA THR A 118 -3.98 -4.76 -14.31
C THR A 118 -3.79 -6.27 -14.27
N ILE A 119 -4.79 -6.98 -13.77
CA ILE A 119 -4.83 -8.45 -13.73
C ILE A 119 -6.00 -8.94 -14.56
N THR A 120 -5.72 -9.75 -15.57
CA THR A 120 -6.73 -10.43 -16.37
C THR A 120 -6.89 -11.88 -15.92
N LYS A 121 -8.10 -12.34 -15.71
CA LYS A 121 -8.43 -13.70 -15.31
C LYS A 121 -9.61 -14.24 -16.11
N LYS A 122 -9.57 -15.56 -16.34
CA LYS A 122 -10.68 -16.30 -16.95
C LYS A 122 -11.39 -17.15 -15.91
N GLY A 123 -12.70 -17.21 -16.00
CA GLY A 123 -13.53 -18.10 -15.21
C GLY A 123 -14.46 -18.90 -16.10
N MET A 124 -14.78 -20.11 -15.68
CA MET A 124 -15.72 -20.99 -16.37
C MET A 124 -16.66 -21.60 -15.35
N ASP A 125 -17.96 -21.56 -15.62
CA ASP A 125 -18.98 -22.12 -14.75
C ASP A 125 -20.28 -22.43 -15.56
N ASN A 126 -21.32 -22.93 -14.90
CA ASN A 126 -22.59 -23.29 -15.49
C ASN A 126 -23.51 -22.08 -15.81
N ASN A 127 -23.13 -20.86 -15.47
CA ASN A 127 -23.78 -19.64 -15.91
C ASN A 127 -22.80 -18.44 -15.92
N ASP A 128 -23.16 -17.38 -16.64
CA ASP A 128 -22.36 -16.16 -16.83
C ASP A 128 -21.92 -15.52 -15.51
N ASN A 129 -22.84 -15.29 -14.58
CA ASN A 129 -22.53 -14.59 -13.33
C ASN A 129 -21.53 -15.39 -12.47
N LYS A 130 -21.68 -16.72 -12.45
CA LYS A 130 -20.73 -17.61 -11.75
C LYS A 130 -19.37 -17.65 -12.44
N ALA A 131 -19.33 -17.65 -13.77
CA ALA A 131 -18.10 -17.58 -14.53
C ALA A 131 -17.32 -16.29 -14.24
N ILE A 132 -18.00 -15.13 -14.23
CA ILE A 132 -17.43 -13.84 -13.87
C ILE A 132 -16.94 -13.86 -12.41
N ALA A 133 -17.77 -14.30 -11.48
CA ALA A 133 -17.40 -14.40 -10.06
C ALA A 133 -16.18 -15.30 -9.85
N LYS A 134 -16.07 -16.41 -10.58
CA LYS A 134 -14.95 -17.34 -10.51
C LYS A 134 -13.66 -16.71 -11.04
N ALA A 135 -13.73 -15.95 -12.15
CA ALA A 135 -12.59 -15.18 -12.66
C ALA A 135 -12.07 -14.20 -11.60
N ILE A 136 -12.94 -13.40 -10.98
CA ILE A 136 -12.58 -12.44 -9.95
C ILE A 136 -12.00 -13.13 -8.70
N LYS A 137 -12.67 -14.18 -8.21
CA LYS A 137 -12.24 -14.94 -7.02
C LYS A 137 -10.89 -15.67 -7.21
N SER A 138 -10.44 -15.88 -8.46
CA SER A 138 -9.14 -16.45 -8.77
C SER A 138 -7.97 -15.48 -8.59
N ILE A 139 -8.22 -14.18 -8.42
CA ILE A 139 -7.19 -13.18 -8.13
C ILE A 139 -6.67 -13.41 -6.69
N GLN A 140 -5.36 -13.51 -6.56
CA GLN A 140 -4.72 -13.81 -5.28
C GLN A 140 -4.00 -12.58 -4.72
N ALA A 141 -4.04 -12.38 -3.39
CA ALA A 141 -3.38 -11.28 -2.71
C ALA A 141 -1.85 -11.28 -2.88
N ARG A 142 -1.24 -12.44 -3.17
CA ARG A 142 0.20 -12.59 -3.42
C ARG A 142 0.60 -12.45 -4.88
N ASP A 143 -0.32 -12.01 -5.76
CA ASP A 143 0.03 -11.78 -7.17
C ASP A 143 1.17 -10.75 -7.24
N PRO A 144 2.25 -11.01 -8.03
CA PRO A 144 3.39 -10.10 -8.16
C PRO A 144 3.02 -8.68 -8.60
N LYS A 145 1.91 -8.52 -9.31
CA LYS A 145 1.39 -7.21 -9.74
C LYS A 145 0.95 -6.35 -8.56
N PHE A 146 0.39 -6.94 -7.49
CA PHE A 146 0.12 -6.18 -6.26
C PHE A 146 1.40 -5.67 -5.61
N LYS A 147 2.43 -6.51 -5.52
CA LYS A 147 3.73 -6.07 -4.98
C LYS A 147 4.30 -4.92 -5.80
N LYS A 148 4.23 -5.00 -7.13
CA LYS A 148 4.71 -3.96 -8.04
C LYS A 148 3.91 -2.67 -7.87
N LEU A 149 2.57 -2.74 -7.87
CA LEU A 149 1.66 -1.62 -7.62
C LEU A 149 2.04 -0.86 -6.34
N ILE A 150 2.16 -1.61 -5.24
CA ILE A 150 2.41 -1.04 -3.92
C ILE A 150 3.82 -0.44 -3.83
N ASN A 151 4.85 -1.14 -4.30
CA ASN A 151 6.23 -0.65 -4.24
C ASN A 151 6.41 0.64 -5.04
N ILE A 152 5.86 0.73 -6.26
CA ILE A 152 5.92 1.95 -7.07
C ILE A 152 5.12 3.06 -6.41
N GLY A 153 3.93 2.77 -5.91
CA GLY A 153 3.07 3.74 -5.22
C GLY A 153 3.74 4.31 -3.97
N LYS A 154 4.34 3.44 -3.13
CA LYS A 154 5.12 3.84 -1.95
C LYS A 154 6.26 4.77 -2.32
N LYS A 155 7.09 4.36 -3.29
CA LYS A 155 8.24 5.16 -3.73
C LYS A 155 7.82 6.57 -4.13
N ARG A 156 6.80 6.71 -4.97
CA ARG A 156 6.28 8.02 -5.41
C ARG A 156 5.65 8.83 -4.29
N ALA A 157 4.97 8.18 -3.35
CA ALA A 157 4.45 8.85 -2.16
C ALA A 157 5.58 9.40 -1.29
N LEU A 158 6.65 8.64 -1.06
CA LEU A 158 7.82 9.08 -0.29
C LEU A 158 8.59 10.22 -0.97
N GLU A 159 8.79 10.15 -2.28
CA GLU A 159 9.39 11.24 -3.06
C GLU A 159 8.62 12.56 -2.88
N TYR A 160 7.30 12.47 -2.79
CA TYR A 160 6.46 13.63 -2.51
C TYR A 160 6.66 14.20 -1.11
N TYR A 161 6.70 13.36 -0.07
CA TYR A 161 6.93 13.82 1.30
C TYR A 161 8.30 14.45 1.47
N ALA A 162 9.34 13.84 0.91
CA ALA A 162 10.69 14.39 0.92
C ALA A 162 10.76 15.78 0.24
N THR A 163 9.96 16.01 -0.79
CA THR A 163 9.89 17.32 -1.45
C THR A 163 9.24 18.38 -0.55
N ILE A 164 8.20 18.02 0.20
CA ILE A 164 7.56 18.95 1.15
C ILE A 164 8.51 19.31 2.29
N GLU A 165 9.16 18.31 2.90
CA GLU A 165 10.09 18.53 4.00
C GLU A 165 11.25 19.47 3.61
N ASN A 166 11.76 19.32 2.39
CA ASN A 166 12.77 20.22 1.85
C ASN A 166 12.24 21.65 1.62
N LEU A 167 10.97 21.82 1.23
CA LEU A 167 10.37 23.14 1.06
C LEU A 167 10.14 23.84 2.40
N GLU A 168 9.63 23.12 3.41
CA GLU A 168 9.40 23.65 4.75
C GLU A 168 10.73 24.07 5.40
N SER A 169 11.78 23.26 5.31
CA SER A 169 13.11 23.60 5.83
C SER A 169 13.75 24.81 5.11
N THR A 170 13.39 25.05 3.86
CA THR A 170 13.87 26.21 3.10
C THR A 170 13.14 27.50 3.47
N GLU A 171 11.86 27.40 3.84
CA GLU A 171 11.07 28.57 4.30
C GLU A 171 11.42 28.96 5.74
N GLU A 172 11.71 27.98 6.60
CA GLU A 172 12.13 28.24 7.99
C GLU A 172 13.48 28.96 8.04
N ASN A 173 14.42 28.62 7.15
CA ASN A 173 15.70 29.34 6.99
C ASN A 173 15.58 30.75 6.41
N LYS A 174 14.47 31.10 5.75
CA LYS A 174 14.22 32.46 5.24
C LYS A 174 13.61 33.38 6.27
N ASN A 175 13.04 32.85 7.35
CA ASN A 175 12.34 33.62 8.38
C ASN A 175 13.18 33.89 9.66
N GLU A 176 14.47 33.54 9.69
CA GLU A 176 15.35 34.09 10.72
C GLU A 176 15.61 35.55 10.36
N PRO A 177 15.05 36.51 11.14
CA PRO A 177 15.43 37.89 10.99
C PRO A 177 16.91 38.02 11.40
N ASP A 178 17.72 38.54 10.49
CA ASP A 178 19.10 38.95 10.81
C ASP A 178 19.04 40.04 11.90
N VAL A 179 19.00 39.59 13.17
CA VAL A 179 19.02 40.45 14.34
C VAL A 179 20.44 40.88 14.55
N THR A 180 20.91 41.82 13.75
CA THR A 180 22.12 42.57 13.99
C THR A 180 21.86 43.45 15.21
N TRP A 181 22.29 43.02 16.39
CA TRP A 181 22.32 43.86 17.60
C TRP A 181 23.30 45.00 17.36
N VAL A 182 22.77 46.16 17.01
CA VAL A 182 23.54 47.43 17.03
C VAL A 182 23.72 47.80 18.50
N ILE A 183 24.89 47.54 19.03
CA ILE A 183 25.30 48.08 20.34
C ILE A 183 25.52 49.58 20.16
N LEU A 184 24.55 50.39 20.55
CA LEU A 184 24.74 51.82 20.74
C LEU A 184 25.64 51.99 21.97
N LYS A 185 26.87 52.42 21.74
CA LYS A 185 27.73 52.97 22.79
C LYS A 185 27.22 54.40 23.08
N ASP A 186 26.68 54.57 24.25
CA ASP A 186 26.46 55.91 24.80
C ASP A 186 27.83 56.51 25.18
N GLU A 187 28.12 57.69 24.62
CA GLU A 187 29.15 58.61 25.10
C GLU A 187 28.57 59.58 26.14
#